data_294f54039d1e3d6b4e5254cc7d860d5a
#
_entry.id   294f54039d1e3d6b4e5254cc7d860d5a
#
_cell.length_a   1.000
_cell.length_b   1.000
_cell.length_c   1.000
_cell.angle_alpha   90.00
_cell.angle_beta   90.00
_cell.angle_gamma   90.00
#
_symmetry.space_group_name_H-M   'P 1'
#
loop_
_entity.id
_entity.type
_entity.pdbx_description
1 polymer ?
#
loop_
_entity_poly.entity_id
_entity_poly.type
_entity_poly.pdbx_seq_one_letter_code
_entity_poly.pdbx_strand_id
1 'polypeptide(L)'
;PLLRVNANVYKHSSFGCTHLHLDCDSTEKAFSVAFRTIPKDHTGIAHILEHTVLCGSAKFPVRDPFFMMTRRSLSTFMNAMTYPDITAYPFATLNDKDFSNLLSVYLDAAFFPNIDELDFMQEGHRFELIKDGDKEILALKGVVYNEMKGAMSSVPRQLWHGVSKSLYPTTTYGFNSGGDPDFIPDLTYADLKNFHKKYYHPSNAVFFSYGNLDPIELQREIESSVLSKFTPQSDIFRVN
;
A
#
# COMPACT_ATOMS: atom_id res chain seq x y z
N PRO A 1 4.36 -21.94 -23.64
CA PRO A 1 4.55 -22.38 -22.25
C PRO A 1 5.98 -22.31 -21.76
N LEU A 2 6.60 -21.15 -21.89
CA LEU A 2 7.93 -20.91 -21.29
C LEU A 2 7.86 -20.90 -19.75
N LEU A 3 6.75 -20.44 -19.17
CA LEU A 3 6.60 -20.24 -17.73
C LEU A 3 5.89 -21.40 -17.01
N ARG A 4 5.29 -22.35 -17.73
CA ARG A 4 4.53 -23.49 -17.18
C ARG A 4 3.48 -23.06 -16.13
N VAL A 5 2.83 -21.95 -16.36
CA VAL A 5 1.74 -21.41 -15.53
C VAL A 5 0.47 -21.25 -16.34
N ASN A 6 -0.68 -21.45 -15.71
CA ASN A 6 -1.99 -21.12 -16.26
C ASN A 6 -2.46 -19.78 -15.65
N ALA A 7 -2.74 -18.79 -16.48
CA ALA A 7 -3.27 -17.50 -16.03
C ALA A 7 -4.79 -17.52 -16.07
N ASN A 8 -5.42 -17.42 -14.91
CA ASN A 8 -6.86 -17.37 -14.75
C ASN A 8 -7.26 -15.98 -14.26
N VAL A 9 -8.17 -15.32 -14.98
CA VAL A 9 -8.68 -13.99 -14.62
C VAL A 9 -10.14 -14.12 -14.19
N TYR A 10 -10.41 -13.82 -12.94
CA TYR A 10 -11.75 -13.79 -12.37
C TYR A 10 -12.20 -12.34 -12.17
N LYS A 11 -13.49 -12.11 -12.29
CA LYS A 11 -14.11 -10.81 -12.04
C LYS A 11 -15.30 -11.00 -11.11
N HIS A 12 -15.31 -10.27 -9.98
CA HIS A 12 -16.45 -10.30 -9.07
C HIS A 12 -17.68 -9.62 -9.68
N SER A 13 -18.83 -10.30 -9.65
CA SER A 13 -20.05 -9.84 -10.34
C SER A 13 -20.58 -8.49 -9.82
N SER A 14 -20.54 -8.26 -8.50
CA SER A 14 -21.08 -7.05 -7.89
C SER A 14 -20.06 -5.93 -7.77
N PHE A 15 -18.85 -6.21 -7.28
CA PHE A 15 -17.81 -5.19 -7.06
C PHE A 15 -17.01 -4.87 -8.32
N GLY A 16 -16.97 -5.79 -9.30
CA GLY A 16 -16.15 -5.61 -10.49
C GLY A 16 -14.64 -5.73 -10.26
N CYS A 17 -14.19 -6.03 -9.04
CA CYS A 17 -12.78 -6.28 -8.75
C CYS A 17 -12.27 -7.49 -9.51
N THR A 18 -10.98 -7.46 -9.84
CA THR A 18 -10.32 -8.51 -10.61
C THR A 18 -9.43 -9.34 -9.69
N HIS A 19 -9.46 -10.66 -9.86
CA HIS A 19 -8.47 -11.56 -9.29
C HIS A 19 -7.73 -12.26 -10.42
N LEU A 20 -6.42 -12.00 -10.55
CA LEU A 20 -5.51 -12.72 -11.42
C LEU A 20 -4.85 -13.84 -10.61
N HIS A 21 -5.10 -15.09 -11.00
CA HIS A 21 -4.46 -16.25 -10.42
C HIS A 21 -3.51 -16.90 -11.43
N LEU A 22 -2.24 -17.02 -11.06
CA LEU A 22 -1.24 -17.76 -11.82
C LEU A 22 -1.09 -19.16 -11.19
N ASP A 23 -1.85 -20.11 -11.74
CA ASP A 23 -1.85 -21.51 -11.30
C ASP A 23 -0.61 -22.24 -11.81
N CYS A 24 0.11 -22.85 -10.90
CA CYS A 24 1.27 -23.71 -11.19
C CYS A 24 1.57 -24.65 -10.01
N ASP A 25 2.29 -25.72 -10.31
CA ASP A 25 2.75 -26.70 -9.31
C ASP A 25 3.98 -26.17 -8.55
N SER A 26 3.84 -25.01 -7.89
CA SER A 26 4.84 -24.41 -7.03
C SER A 26 4.43 -24.50 -5.58
N THR A 27 5.35 -24.89 -4.71
CA THR A 27 5.14 -24.87 -3.26
C THR A 27 5.18 -23.44 -2.70
N GLU A 28 5.86 -22.52 -3.41
CA GLU A 28 5.81 -21.09 -3.05
C GLU A 28 4.45 -20.49 -3.45
N LYS A 29 3.82 -19.84 -2.50
CA LYS A 29 2.53 -19.19 -2.66
C LYS A 29 2.71 -17.71 -2.46
N ALA A 30 2.21 -16.93 -3.40
CA ALA A 30 2.22 -15.48 -3.28
C ALA A 30 0.80 -14.92 -3.37
N PHE A 31 0.59 -13.81 -2.69
CA PHE A 31 -0.62 -13.02 -2.76
C PHE A 31 -0.29 -11.53 -2.78
N SER A 32 -1.14 -10.77 -3.44
CA SER A 32 -1.12 -9.29 -3.33
C SER A 32 -2.54 -8.74 -3.45
N VAL A 33 -2.84 -7.74 -2.65
CA VAL A 33 -3.94 -6.83 -2.91
C VAL A 33 -3.36 -5.48 -3.34
N ALA A 34 -3.93 -4.90 -4.37
CA ALA A 34 -3.49 -3.62 -4.89
C ALA A 34 -4.68 -2.71 -5.17
N PHE A 35 -4.48 -1.41 -4.98
CA PHE A 35 -5.49 -0.37 -5.24
C PHE A 35 -4.95 0.63 -6.25
N ARG A 36 -5.79 1.10 -7.16
CA ARG A 36 -5.45 2.25 -7.98
C ARG A 36 -5.46 3.48 -7.09
N THR A 37 -4.28 4.03 -6.84
CA THR A 37 -4.06 5.22 -6.03
C THR A 37 -3.51 6.31 -6.93
N ILE A 38 -4.29 7.37 -7.15
CA ILE A 38 -3.95 8.42 -8.13
C ILE A 38 -3.69 9.71 -7.37
N PRO A 39 -2.42 10.01 -7.02
CA PRO A 39 -2.03 11.29 -6.41
C PRO A 39 -2.39 12.47 -7.32
N LYS A 40 -2.69 13.62 -6.69
CA LYS A 40 -3.01 14.85 -7.39
C LYS A 40 -2.01 15.97 -7.12
N ASP A 41 -1.00 15.68 -6.31
CA ASP A 41 0.02 16.59 -5.84
C ASP A 41 1.30 15.85 -5.46
N HIS A 42 2.25 16.57 -4.88
CA HIS A 42 3.55 16.05 -4.45
C HIS A 42 3.62 15.67 -2.96
N THR A 43 2.49 15.65 -2.23
CA THR A 43 2.47 15.41 -0.77
C THR A 43 2.85 13.99 -0.37
N GLY A 44 2.91 13.05 -1.32
CA GLY A 44 3.21 11.65 -1.02
C GLY A 44 2.10 10.93 -0.26
N ILE A 45 0.86 11.39 -0.37
CA ILE A 45 -0.29 10.86 0.37
C ILE A 45 -0.45 9.35 0.21
N ALA A 46 -0.19 8.80 -0.98
CA ALA A 46 -0.28 7.36 -1.23
C ALA A 46 0.81 6.58 -0.47
N HIS A 47 2.02 7.10 -0.39
CA HIS A 47 3.16 6.51 0.31
C HIS A 47 2.98 6.59 1.83
N ILE A 48 2.58 7.75 2.36
CA ILE A 48 2.31 7.91 3.79
C ILE A 48 1.15 7.00 4.22
N LEU A 49 0.13 6.86 3.37
CA LEU A 49 -0.97 5.92 3.65
C LEU A 49 -0.51 4.46 3.61
N GLU A 50 0.37 4.08 2.66
CA GLU A 50 0.97 2.75 2.61
C GLU A 50 1.58 2.37 3.95
N HIS A 51 2.39 3.25 4.54
CA HIS A 51 2.98 3.04 5.86
C HIS A 51 1.91 3.00 6.96
N THR A 52 1.00 3.97 6.98
CA THR A 52 0.04 4.16 8.08
C THR A 52 -0.96 3.00 8.19
N VAL A 53 -1.41 2.39 7.08
CA VAL A 53 -2.34 1.24 7.13
C VAL A 53 -1.71 0.00 7.78
N LEU A 54 -0.39 -0.09 7.83
CA LEU A 54 0.34 -1.21 8.42
C LEU A 54 0.59 -1.05 9.93
N CYS A 55 0.26 0.12 10.50
CA CYS A 55 0.50 0.42 11.91
C CYS A 55 -0.49 -0.24 12.88
N GLY A 56 -1.67 -0.66 12.39
CA GLY A 56 -2.69 -1.36 13.17
C GLY A 56 -4.04 -1.36 12.47
N SER A 57 -4.88 -2.35 12.79
CA SER A 57 -6.15 -2.55 12.10
C SER A 57 -7.23 -3.10 13.04
N ALA A 58 -8.47 -3.18 12.57
CA ALA A 58 -9.62 -3.55 13.37
C ALA A 58 -9.48 -4.92 14.07
N LYS A 59 -8.98 -5.92 13.35
CA LYS A 59 -8.76 -7.28 13.87
C LYS A 59 -7.42 -7.41 14.61
N PHE A 60 -6.44 -6.61 14.24
CA PHE A 60 -5.09 -6.59 14.81
C PHE A 60 -4.77 -5.20 15.40
N PRO A 61 -5.44 -4.81 16.52
CA PRO A 61 -5.28 -3.49 17.14
C PRO A 61 -4.01 -3.43 18.01
N VAL A 62 -2.90 -3.89 17.46
CA VAL A 62 -1.57 -3.85 18.06
C VAL A 62 -0.69 -2.94 17.25
N ARG A 63 0.31 -2.35 17.90
CA ARG A 63 1.26 -1.50 17.19
C ARG A 63 2.11 -2.33 16.24
N ASP A 64 2.19 -1.88 14.99
CA ASP A 64 3.07 -2.41 13.94
C ASP A 64 2.92 -3.92 13.70
N PRO A 65 1.70 -4.46 13.46
CA PRO A 65 1.49 -5.88 13.24
C PRO A 65 2.30 -6.41 12.05
N PHE A 66 2.52 -5.58 11.04
CA PHE A 66 3.36 -5.90 9.89
C PHE A 66 4.80 -6.22 10.30
N PHE A 67 5.46 -5.34 11.08
CA PHE A 67 6.83 -5.58 11.56
C PHE A 67 6.92 -6.73 12.57
N MET A 68 5.85 -7.02 13.28
CA MET A 68 5.79 -8.22 14.11
C MET A 68 5.79 -9.49 13.25
N MET A 69 5.06 -9.48 12.12
CA MET A 69 5.01 -10.62 11.19
C MET A 69 6.35 -10.83 10.49
N THR A 70 7.08 -9.80 10.09
CA THR A 70 8.42 -9.95 9.47
C THR A 70 9.41 -10.73 10.36
N ARG A 71 9.21 -10.72 11.68
CA ARG A 71 10.05 -11.44 12.66
C ARG A 71 9.55 -12.82 13.05
N ARG A 72 8.28 -13.12 12.82
CA ARG A 72 7.59 -14.33 13.32
C ARG A 72 7.01 -15.21 12.24
N SER A 73 6.80 -14.67 11.06
CA SER A 73 6.31 -15.37 9.88
C SER A 73 7.41 -16.22 9.26
N LEU A 74 7.00 -17.25 8.52
CA LEU A 74 7.85 -18.06 7.65
C LEU A 74 7.88 -17.53 6.22
N SER A 75 7.51 -16.26 6.04
CA SER A 75 7.45 -15.59 4.74
C SER A 75 8.80 -15.62 4.03
N THR A 76 8.76 -15.87 2.74
CA THR A 76 9.91 -15.70 1.83
C THR A 76 9.99 -14.27 1.32
N PHE A 77 8.86 -13.55 1.33
CA PHE A 77 8.75 -12.15 0.95
C PHE A 77 7.60 -11.47 1.69
N MET A 78 7.83 -10.28 2.19
CA MET A 78 6.79 -9.35 2.70
C MET A 78 7.17 -7.93 2.33
N ASN A 79 6.24 -7.19 1.77
CA ASN A 79 6.46 -5.78 1.45
C ASN A 79 5.15 -5.01 1.31
N ALA A 80 5.26 -3.69 1.19
CA ALA A 80 4.27 -2.80 0.64
C ALA A 80 4.99 -1.89 -0.37
N MET A 81 4.29 -1.44 -1.40
CA MET A 81 4.91 -0.71 -2.51
C MET A 81 3.96 0.34 -3.06
N THR A 82 4.42 1.59 -3.09
CA THR A 82 3.72 2.69 -3.77
C THR A 82 4.38 2.99 -5.11
N TYR A 83 3.60 2.86 -6.17
CA TYR A 83 3.92 3.23 -7.53
C TYR A 83 3.21 4.54 -7.93
N PRO A 84 3.47 5.10 -9.12
CA PRO A 84 2.84 6.36 -9.52
C PRO A 84 1.30 6.38 -9.51
N ASP A 85 0.65 5.25 -9.75
CA ASP A 85 -0.80 5.14 -9.89
C ASP A 85 -1.42 3.91 -9.18
N ILE A 86 -0.62 3.16 -8.43
CA ILE A 86 -1.06 1.96 -7.72
C ILE A 86 -0.26 1.79 -6.41
N THR A 87 -0.95 1.31 -5.37
CA THR A 87 -0.31 0.86 -4.13
C THR A 87 -0.62 -0.61 -3.92
N ALA A 88 0.39 -1.44 -3.69
CA ALA A 88 0.29 -2.89 -3.62
C ALA A 88 0.88 -3.44 -2.31
N TYR A 89 0.26 -4.47 -1.79
CA TYR A 89 0.62 -5.16 -0.55
C TYR A 89 0.88 -6.65 -0.84
N PRO A 90 2.10 -7.00 -1.30
CA PRO A 90 2.46 -8.38 -1.63
C PRO A 90 3.10 -9.12 -0.47
N PHE A 91 2.86 -10.42 -0.41
CA PHE A 91 3.65 -11.36 0.39
C PHE A 91 3.80 -12.70 -0.33
N ALA A 92 4.79 -13.49 0.09
CA ALA A 92 4.98 -14.87 -0.34
C ALA A 92 5.48 -15.75 0.81
N THR A 93 5.10 -17.03 0.80
CA THR A 93 5.51 -18.03 1.79
C THR A 93 5.40 -19.44 1.21
N LEU A 94 6.17 -20.37 1.79
CA LEU A 94 6.11 -21.80 1.48
C LEU A 94 5.15 -22.57 2.40
N ASN A 95 4.62 -21.93 3.44
CA ASN A 95 3.84 -22.57 4.49
C ASN A 95 2.36 -22.16 4.42
N ASP A 96 1.45 -23.14 4.34
CA ASP A 96 0.01 -22.89 4.19
C ASP A 96 -0.61 -22.15 5.37
N LYS A 97 -0.21 -22.49 6.59
CA LYS A 97 -0.73 -21.83 7.78
C LYS A 97 -0.24 -20.38 7.87
N ASP A 98 1.01 -20.15 7.49
CA ASP A 98 1.58 -18.81 7.43
C ASP A 98 0.91 -17.97 6.32
N PHE A 99 0.59 -18.58 5.17
CA PHE A 99 -0.16 -17.93 4.10
C PHE A 99 -1.51 -17.40 4.60
N SER A 100 -2.30 -18.24 5.30
CA SER A 100 -3.59 -17.83 5.86
C SER A 100 -3.44 -16.73 6.92
N ASN A 101 -2.40 -16.79 7.75
CA ASN A 101 -2.12 -15.75 8.74
C ASN A 101 -1.76 -14.42 8.08
N LEU A 102 -0.84 -14.43 7.10
CA LEU A 102 -0.44 -13.25 6.33
C LEU A 102 -1.61 -12.66 5.55
N LEU A 103 -2.41 -13.50 4.89
CA LEU A 103 -3.61 -13.08 4.17
C LEU A 103 -4.57 -12.32 5.10
N SER A 104 -4.81 -12.87 6.30
CA SER A 104 -5.68 -12.22 7.28
C SER A 104 -5.15 -10.87 7.74
N VAL A 105 -3.83 -10.75 8.00
CA VAL A 105 -3.20 -9.49 8.43
C VAL A 105 -3.23 -8.46 7.32
N TYR A 106 -2.85 -8.83 6.09
CA TYR A 106 -2.78 -7.91 4.96
C TYR A 106 -4.16 -7.40 4.52
N LEU A 107 -5.16 -8.28 4.47
CA LEU A 107 -6.53 -7.88 4.13
C LEU A 107 -7.11 -6.94 5.19
N ASP A 108 -6.93 -7.26 6.48
CA ASP A 108 -7.47 -6.41 7.54
C ASP A 108 -6.75 -5.06 7.59
N ALA A 109 -5.42 -5.03 7.45
CA ALA A 109 -4.63 -3.81 7.40
C ALA A 109 -5.05 -2.91 6.22
N ALA A 110 -5.18 -3.47 5.02
CA ALA A 110 -5.51 -2.67 3.84
C ALA A 110 -6.94 -2.13 3.86
N PHE A 111 -7.93 -2.94 4.27
CA PHE A 111 -9.34 -2.55 4.19
C PHE A 111 -9.92 -1.94 5.48
N PHE A 112 -9.36 -2.25 6.63
CA PHE A 112 -9.86 -1.81 7.95
C PHE A 112 -8.75 -1.26 8.86
N PRO A 113 -7.84 -0.41 8.36
CA PRO A 113 -6.79 0.17 9.19
C PRO A 113 -7.40 1.13 10.23
N ASN A 114 -6.71 1.30 11.36
CA ASN A 114 -7.11 2.29 12.38
C ASN A 114 -6.88 3.72 11.89
N ILE A 115 -5.77 3.96 11.19
CA ILE A 115 -5.32 5.28 10.72
C ILE A 115 -5.35 6.29 11.88
N ASP A 116 -4.60 6.00 12.93
CA ASP A 116 -4.52 6.89 14.08
C ASP A 116 -3.70 8.16 13.75
N GLU A 117 -4.05 9.29 14.35
CA GLU A 117 -3.34 10.55 14.11
C GLU A 117 -1.87 10.49 14.54
N LEU A 118 -1.57 9.74 15.60
CA LEU A 118 -0.20 9.54 16.05
C LEU A 118 0.63 8.73 15.06
N ASP A 119 0.02 7.75 14.39
CA ASP A 119 0.68 6.98 13.33
C ASP A 119 0.93 7.86 12.10
N PHE A 120 -0.04 8.72 11.72
CA PHE A 120 0.19 9.73 10.68
C PHE A 120 1.34 10.67 11.03
N MET A 121 1.41 11.17 12.26
CA MET A 121 2.50 12.03 12.70
C MET A 121 3.86 11.29 12.72
N GLN A 122 3.87 10.01 13.06
CA GLN A 122 5.08 9.19 13.06
C GLN A 122 5.54 8.87 11.64
N GLU A 123 4.66 8.35 10.81
CA GLU A 123 5.00 7.88 9.46
C GLU A 123 5.11 9.04 8.46
N GLY A 124 4.20 10.00 8.50
CA GLY A 124 4.17 11.14 7.59
C GLY A 124 5.14 12.24 8.00
N HIS A 125 4.67 13.16 8.82
CA HIS A 125 5.47 14.29 9.29
C HIS A 125 4.95 14.87 10.62
N ARG A 126 5.85 15.48 11.38
CA ARG A 126 5.58 16.26 12.59
C ARG A 126 6.71 17.22 12.89
N PHE A 127 6.42 18.22 13.71
CA PHE A 127 7.47 19.08 14.28
C PHE A 127 7.96 18.52 15.61
N GLU A 128 9.28 18.52 15.79
CA GLU A 128 9.96 18.17 17.06
C GLU A 128 10.95 19.25 17.45
N LEU A 129 11.04 19.52 18.75
CA LEU A 129 12.16 20.28 19.31
C LEU A 129 13.37 19.35 19.45
N ILE A 130 14.45 19.67 18.77
CA ILE A 130 15.71 18.93 18.85
C ILE A 130 16.82 19.82 19.40
N LYS A 131 17.77 19.21 20.11
CA LYS A 131 18.97 19.92 20.59
C LYS A 131 20.01 19.94 19.47
N ASP A 132 20.51 21.13 19.16
CA ASP A 132 21.65 21.38 18.30
C ASP A 132 22.70 22.17 19.07
N GLY A 133 23.64 21.45 19.72
CA GLY A 133 24.53 22.00 20.74
C GLY A 133 23.74 22.49 21.96
N ASP A 134 23.90 23.78 22.29
CA ASP A 134 23.20 24.43 23.41
C ASP A 134 21.85 25.07 23.01
N LYS A 135 21.44 24.92 21.75
CA LYS A 135 20.19 25.51 21.22
C LYS A 135 19.14 24.45 21.02
N GLU A 136 17.89 24.83 21.24
CA GLU A 136 16.73 24.07 20.82
C GLU A 136 16.24 24.64 19.47
N ILE A 137 16.11 23.78 18.47
CA ILE A 137 15.60 24.13 17.16
C ILE A 137 14.37 23.30 16.84
N LEU A 138 13.42 23.91 16.14
CA LEU A 138 12.26 23.19 15.61
C LEU A 138 12.67 22.46 14.33
N ALA A 139 12.49 21.15 14.32
CA ALA A 139 12.82 20.32 13.17
C ALA A 139 11.59 19.54 12.69
N LEU A 140 11.49 19.35 11.40
CA LEU A 140 10.51 18.49 10.78
C LEU A 140 11.03 17.05 10.76
N LYS A 141 10.20 16.10 11.21
CA LYS A 141 10.50 14.68 11.33
C LYS A 141 9.32 13.86 10.81
N GLY A 142 9.60 12.63 10.40
CA GLY A 142 8.63 11.64 9.93
C GLY A 142 9.38 10.51 9.23
N VAL A 143 8.85 9.30 9.22
CA VAL A 143 9.50 8.16 8.55
C VAL A 143 9.59 8.43 7.05
N VAL A 144 8.44 8.62 6.39
CA VAL A 144 8.38 8.91 4.95
C VAL A 144 9.06 10.24 4.61
N TYR A 145 8.88 11.29 5.45
CA TYR A 145 9.58 12.56 5.24
C TYR A 145 11.09 12.38 5.18
N ASN A 146 11.68 11.66 6.16
CA ASN A 146 13.12 11.45 6.21
C ASN A 146 13.61 10.52 5.09
N GLU A 147 12.83 9.49 4.76
CA GLU A 147 13.12 8.60 3.63
C GLU A 147 13.18 9.38 2.32
N MET A 148 12.17 10.19 2.06
CA MET A 148 12.10 10.97 0.82
C MET A 148 13.15 12.08 0.77
N LYS A 149 13.49 12.69 1.91
CA LYS A 149 14.62 13.61 2.00
C LYS A 149 15.94 12.93 1.60
N GLY A 150 16.16 11.71 2.07
CA GLY A 150 17.30 10.89 1.64
C GLY A 150 17.22 10.50 0.15
N ALA A 151 16.07 10.05 -0.30
CA ALA A 151 15.86 9.63 -1.68
C ALA A 151 16.06 10.78 -2.69
N MET A 152 15.53 11.97 -2.38
CA MET A 152 15.63 13.16 -3.24
C MET A 152 17.00 13.85 -3.16
N SER A 153 17.92 13.41 -2.30
CA SER A 153 19.33 13.83 -2.37
C SER A 153 20.10 13.18 -3.53
N SER A 154 19.55 12.14 -4.15
CA SER A 154 20.13 11.44 -5.30
C SER A 154 19.91 12.19 -6.60
N VAL A 155 20.99 12.57 -7.28
CA VAL A 155 20.95 13.26 -8.59
C VAL A 155 20.15 12.49 -9.65
N PRO A 156 20.31 11.15 -9.81
CA PRO A 156 19.48 10.39 -10.75
C PRO A 156 17.98 10.46 -10.44
N ARG A 157 17.59 10.45 -9.17
CA ARG A 157 16.16 10.56 -8.78
C ARG A 157 15.61 11.97 -9.05
N GLN A 158 16.38 13.02 -8.77
CA GLN A 158 16.00 14.39 -9.11
C GLN A 158 15.82 14.56 -10.63
N LEU A 159 16.77 14.02 -11.41
CA LEU A 159 16.69 14.06 -12.88
C LEU A 159 15.44 13.33 -13.37
N TRP A 160 15.19 12.11 -12.89
CA TRP A 160 14.02 11.32 -13.25
C TRP A 160 12.72 12.06 -12.94
N HIS A 161 12.63 12.63 -11.74
CA HIS A 161 11.47 13.43 -11.34
C HIS A 161 11.26 14.66 -12.23
N GLY A 162 12.34 15.41 -12.53
CA GLY A 162 12.29 16.54 -13.46
C GLY A 162 11.84 16.17 -14.87
N VAL A 163 12.34 15.03 -15.39
CA VAL A 163 11.92 14.46 -16.69
C VAL A 163 10.44 14.09 -16.66
N SER A 164 9.99 13.36 -15.64
CA SER A 164 8.59 12.95 -15.51
C SER A 164 7.64 14.14 -15.43
N LYS A 165 7.97 15.15 -14.63
CA LYS A 165 7.21 16.40 -14.52
C LYS A 165 7.12 17.15 -15.86
N SER A 166 8.19 17.12 -16.65
CA SER A 166 8.23 17.79 -17.97
C SER A 166 7.47 17.02 -19.03
N LEU A 167 7.52 15.69 -19.02
CA LEU A 167 6.84 14.83 -20.01
C LEU A 167 5.35 14.63 -19.72
N TYR A 168 4.97 14.65 -18.45
CA TYR A 168 3.60 14.34 -18.00
C TYR A 168 2.99 15.44 -17.11
N PRO A 169 3.02 16.73 -17.51
CA PRO A 169 2.67 17.86 -16.64
C PRO A 169 1.19 17.88 -16.22
N THR A 170 0.32 17.17 -16.92
CA THR A 170 -1.14 17.18 -16.72
C THR A 170 -1.69 15.87 -16.16
N THR A 171 -0.84 14.88 -15.90
CA THR A 171 -1.26 13.57 -15.38
C THR A 171 -0.61 13.26 -14.04
N THR A 172 -1.08 12.20 -13.36
CA THR A 172 -0.51 11.75 -12.08
C THR A 172 0.98 11.39 -12.18
N TYR A 173 1.47 11.05 -13.37
CA TYR A 173 2.88 10.69 -13.59
C TYR A 173 3.84 11.90 -13.52
N GLY A 174 3.32 13.11 -13.54
CA GLY A 174 4.08 14.34 -13.27
C GLY A 174 4.34 14.58 -11.78
N PHE A 175 3.62 13.88 -10.89
CA PHE A 175 3.79 14.01 -9.45
C PHE A 175 4.79 12.98 -8.91
N ASN A 176 5.41 13.30 -7.77
CA ASN A 176 6.22 12.36 -7.01
C ASN A 176 5.30 11.57 -6.08
N SER A 177 4.94 10.34 -6.45
CA SER A 177 4.04 9.50 -5.66
C SER A 177 4.63 9.10 -4.29
N GLY A 178 5.96 9.07 -4.17
CA GLY A 178 6.64 8.86 -2.89
C GLY A 178 6.58 10.07 -1.96
N GLY A 179 6.33 11.25 -2.52
CA GLY A 179 6.33 12.53 -1.83
C GLY A 179 7.60 13.35 -2.07
N ASP A 180 7.41 14.63 -2.21
CA ASP A 180 8.50 15.61 -2.26
C ASP A 180 8.64 16.23 -0.86
N PRO A 181 9.84 16.22 -0.25
CA PRO A 181 10.05 16.77 1.09
C PRO A 181 9.56 18.22 1.27
N ASP A 182 9.55 19.03 0.21
CA ASP A 182 9.05 20.39 0.26
C ASP A 182 7.51 20.47 0.34
N PHE A 183 6.79 19.41 -0.07
CA PHE A 183 5.33 19.35 -0.11
C PHE A 183 4.72 18.37 0.89
N ILE A 184 5.47 17.38 1.39
CA ILE A 184 4.98 16.44 2.41
C ILE A 184 4.37 17.16 3.61
N PRO A 185 4.93 18.28 4.12
CA PRO A 185 4.36 19.00 5.27
C PRO A 185 2.99 19.63 5.04
N ASP A 186 2.56 19.75 3.80
CA ASP A 186 1.23 20.31 3.45
C ASP A 186 0.11 19.27 3.60
N LEU A 187 0.47 17.97 3.72
CA LEU A 187 -0.52 16.90 3.88
C LEU A 187 -1.16 16.96 5.26
N THR A 188 -2.49 16.92 5.29
CA THR A 188 -3.25 16.85 6.54
C THR A 188 -3.71 15.42 6.87
N TYR A 189 -3.92 15.16 8.13
CA TYR A 189 -4.52 13.90 8.61
C TYR A 189 -5.92 13.64 8.01
N ALA A 190 -6.70 14.69 7.81
CA ALA A 190 -8.01 14.60 7.19
C ALA A 190 -7.92 14.13 5.73
N ASP A 191 -6.93 14.64 4.98
CA ASP A 191 -6.69 14.24 3.58
C ASP A 191 -6.32 12.76 3.51
N LEU A 192 -5.46 12.28 4.43
CA LEU A 192 -5.05 10.88 4.49
C LEU A 192 -6.27 9.95 4.68
N LYS A 193 -7.15 10.26 5.63
CA LYS A 193 -8.39 9.47 5.86
C LYS A 193 -9.32 9.49 4.66
N ASN A 194 -9.49 10.66 4.04
CA ASN A 194 -10.33 10.80 2.87
C ASN A 194 -9.75 10.01 1.67
N PHE A 195 -8.43 9.99 1.52
CA PHE A 195 -7.76 9.22 0.49
C PHE A 195 -7.96 7.71 0.68
N HIS A 196 -7.80 7.20 1.90
CA HIS A 196 -8.11 5.80 2.20
C HIS A 196 -9.55 5.47 1.87
N LYS A 197 -10.51 6.22 2.41
CA LYS A 197 -11.95 6.01 2.18
C LYS A 197 -12.29 6.00 0.68
N LYS A 198 -11.60 6.82 -0.11
CA LYS A 198 -11.84 6.94 -1.55
C LYS A 198 -11.26 5.78 -2.34
N TYR A 199 -10.02 5.41 -2.08
CA TYR A 199 -9.28 4.51 -2.96
C TYR A 199 -9.19 3.07 -2.45
N TYR A 200 -9.27 2.83 -1.13
CA TYR A 200 -9.14 1.49 -0.54
C TYR A 200 -10.50 0.82 -0.39
N HIS A 201 -11.11 0.58 -1.51
CA HIS A 201 -12.43 -0.02 -1.61
C HIS A 201 -12.39 -1.27 -2.51
N PRO A 202 -13.17 -2.34 -2.22
CA PRO A 202 -13.18 -3.55 -3.07
C PRO A 202 -13.42 -3.28 -4.55
N SER A 203 -14.30 -2.33 -4.90
CA SER A 203 -14.55 -1.98 -6.32
C SER A 203 -13.34 -1.37 -7.03
N ASN A 204 -12.32 -0.93 -6.30
CA ASN A 204 -11.05 -0.41 -6.84
C ASN A 204 -9.88 -1.38 -6.67
N ALA A 205 -10.12 -2.52 -6.03
CA ALA A 205 -9.08 -3.50 -5.72
C ALA A 205 -8.77 -4.42 -6.92
N VAL A 206 -7.51 -4.83 -7.00
CA VAL A 206 -7.04 -5.93 -7.82
C VAL A 206 -6.36 -6.94 -6.91
N PHE A 207 -6.80 -8.18 -6.96
CA PHE A 207 -6.19 -9.29 -6.23
C PHE A 207 -5.30 -10.09 -7.17
N PHE A 208 -4.17 -10.52 -6.66
CA PHE A 208 -3.23 -11.39 -7.37
C PHE A 208 -2.90 -12.59 -6.48
N SER A 209 -2.81 -13.77 -7.07
CA SER A 209 -2.25 -14.94 -6.39
C SER A 209 -1.43 -15.82 -7.35
N TYR A 210 -0.47 -16.54 -6.78
CA TYR A 210 0.44 -17.41 -7.50
C TYR A 210 0.68 -18.68 -6.69
N GLY A 211 0.87 -19.80 -7.38
CA GLY A 211 1.25 -21.08 -6.81
C GLY A 211 0.14 -22.10 -6.77
N ASN A 212 0.38 -23.22 -6.09
CA ASN A 212 -0.60 -24.29 -5.89
C ASN A 212 -1.61 -23.87 -4.80
N LEU A 213 -2.57 -23.04 -5.18
CA LEU A 213 -3.66 -22.53 -4.35
C LEU A 213 -4.99 -22.84 -5.02
N ASP A 214 -6.01 -23.16 -4.23
CA ASP A 214 -7.38 -23.16 -4.75
C ASP A 214 -7.89 -21.71 -4.82
N PRO A 215 -8.07 -21.14 -6.04
CA PRO A 215 -8.52 -19.77 -6.19
C PRO A 215 -9.95 -19.55 -5.68
N ILE A 216 -10.79 -20.59 -5.65
CA ILE A 216 -12.17 -20.48 -5.16
C ILE A 216 -12.21 -20.39 -3.64
N GLU A 217 -11.40 -21.18 -2.94
CA GLU A 217 -11.25 -21.08 -1.47
C GLU A 217 -10.70 -19.71 -1.07
N LEU A 218 -9.66 -19.24 -1.77
CA LEU A 218 -9.10 -17.90 -1.55
C LEU A 218 -10.15 -16.79 -1.76
N GLN A 219 -10.95 -16.89 -2.83
CA GLN A 219 -12.02 -15.92 -3.09
C GLN A 219 -13.12 -15.96 -2.02
N ARG A 220 -13.47 -17.13 -1.50
CA ARG A 220 -14.42 -17.26 -0.38
C ARG A 220 -13.88 -16.61 0.90
N GLU A 221 -12.58 -16.74 1.17
CA GLU A 221 -11.95 -16.09 2.32
C GLU A 221 -11.95 -14.56 2.15
N ILE A 222 -11.61 -14.05 0.98
CA ILE A 222 -11.68 -12.61 0.66
C ILE A 222 -13.13 -12.12 0.78
N GLU A 223 -14.11 -12.86 0.27
CA GLU A 223 -15.54 -12.51 0.38
C GLU A 223 -15.97 -12.39 1.84
N SER A 224 -15.69 -13.41 2.64
CA SER A 224 -16.14 -13.45 4.04
C SER A 224 -15.42 -12.45 4.94
N SER A 225 -14.12 -12.22 4.69
CA SER A 225 -13.30 -11.32 5.52
C SER A 225 -13.45 -9.84 5.13
N VAL A 226 -13.69 -9.54 3.85
CA VAL A 226 -13.67 -8.18 3.32
C VAL A 226 -14.96 -7.82 2.57
N LEU A 227 -15.25 -8.46 1.42
CA LEU A 227 -16.24 -7.96 0.48
C LEU A 227 -17.64 -7.86 1.09
N SER A 228 -18.04 -8.85 1.91
CA SER A 228 -19.33 -8.88 2.60
C SER A 228 -19.58 -7.67 3.53
N LYS A 229 -18.55 -6.91 3.86
CA LYS A 229 -18.62 -5.73 4.75
C LYS A 229 -18.75 -4.41 3.99
N PHE A 230 -18.73 -4.47 2.66
CA PHE A 230 -18.82 -3.29 1.81
C PHE A 230 -20.07 -3.34 0.92
N THR A 231 -20.45 -2.19 0.41
CA THR A 231 -21.46 -2.07 -0.66
C THR A 231 -20.76 -1.69 -1.96
N PRO A 232 -21.14 -2.32 -3.11
CA PRO A 232 -20.52 -2.00 -4.39
C PRO A 232 -20.58 -0.51 -4.74
N GLN A 233 -19.49 0.03 -5.30
CA GLN A 233 -19.41 1.40 -5.80
C GLN A 233 -19.22 1.37 -7.32
N SER A 234 -19.78 2.38 -8.00
CA SER A 234 -19.68 2.52 -9.45
C SER A 234 -18.45 3.29 -9.91
N ASP A 235 -17.73 3.92 -8.99
CA ASP A 235 -16.60 4.77 -9.31
C ASP A 235 -15.42 3.92 -9.81
N ILE A 236 -15.02 4.18 -11.06
CA ILE A 236 -13.85 3.56 -11.68
C ILE A 236 -12.76 4.63 -11.73
N PHE A 237 -11.72 4.43 -10.92
CA PHE A 237 -10.55 5.30 -10.94
C PHE A 237 -9.68 4.96 -12.15
N ARG A 238 -9.42 5.95 -13.00
CA ARG A 238 -8.52 5.86 -14.15
C ARG A 238 -7.59 7.06 -14.15
N VAL A 239 -6.38 6.86 -14.64
CA VAL A 239 -5.49 7.95 -14.99
C VAL A 239 -6.01 8.54 -16.31
N ASN A 240 -6.27 9.83 -16.30
CA ASN A 240 -6.69 10.59 -17.49
C ASN A 240 -5.47 11.15 -18.19
#